data_16e8b0e791f26dcb57300b30d1300533
#
_entry.id   16e8b0e791f26dcb57300b30d1300533
#
_cell.length_a   1.000
_cell.length_b   1.000
_cell.length_c   1.000
_cell.angle_alpha   90.00
_cell.angle_beta   90.00
_cell.angle_gamma   90.00
#
_symmetry.space_group_name_H-M   'P 1'
#
loop_
_entity.id
_entity.type
_entity.pdbx_description
1 polymer ?
#
loop_
_entity_poly.entity_id
_entity_poly.type
_entity_poly.pdbx_seq_one_letter_code
_entity_poly.pdbx_strand_id
1 'polypeptide(L)'
;MKTSIATVTLAGELPEKLSAIAAAGFDGIEIFEQDFIAYDGTPREVGQHVRDHGLDIMLFQPFRDFEGLPEPERTRAFERAKCKFDVMGELGVDLMLVCSSLHPKVIGGIDRAADDLHALGELASQHGVRIGYEALAWGAYVNDHRDAWEIVRRADHDHVGLIVDSFHTLGRSLSPDSIRSIPGDKIIVPLYLMLGICFDKMNYGAAN
;
A
#
# COMPACT_ATOMS: atom_id res chain seq x y z
N MET A 1 -16.17 -2.82 -12.74
CA MET A 1 -14.88 -2.58 -12.05
C MET A 1 -15.16 -1.51 -11.00
N LYS A 2 -14.79 -1.73 -9.75
CA LYS A 2 -14.93 -0.71 -8.70
C LYS A 2 -13.81 0.33 -8.84
N THR A 3 -14.12 1.57 -8.48
CA THR A 3 -13.18 2.71 -8.51
C THR A 3 -12.97 3.23 -7.10
N SER A 4 -11.71 3.54 -6.75
CA SER A 4 -11.34 4.15 -5.47
C SER A 4 -10.42 5.35 -5.69
N ILE A 5 -10.28 6.16 -4.65
CA ILE A 5 -9.31 7.23 -4.60
C ILE A 5 -8.63 7.25 -3.23
N ALA A 6 -7.32 7.50 -3.24
CA ALA A 6 -6.55 7.60 -2.00
C ALA A 6 -6.85 8.92 -1.29
N THR A 7 -7.22 8.87 -0.01
CA THR A 7 -7.59 10.07 0.75
C THR A 7 -6.44 11.05 0.91
N VAL A 8 -5.18 10.58 0.81
CA VAL A 8 -3.99 11.43 0.80
C VAL A 8 -3.92 12.39 -0.39
N THR A 9 -4.64 12.11 -1.47
CA THR A 9 -4.61 12.96 -2.69
C THR A 9 -5.52 14.20 -2.59
N LEU A 10 -6.34 14.26 -1.55
CA LEU A 10 -7.26 15.38 -1.31
C LEU A 10 -6.80 16.20 -0.10
N ALA A 11 -7.06 17.50 -0.15
CA ALA A 11 -6.91 18.40 0.99
C ALA A 11 -8.17 18.37 1.87
N GLY A 12 -8.04 18.81 3.12
CA GLY A 12 -9.13 18.85 4.09
C GLY A 12 -9.11 17.69 5.08
N GLU A 13 -10.10 17.66 5.95
CA GLU A 13 -10.26 16.59 6.93
C GLU A 13 -11.04 15.40 6.36
N LEU A 14 -10.96 14.24 7.01
CA LEU A 14 -11.57 12.99 6.50
C LEU A 14 -13.06 13.15 6.14
N PRO A 15 -13.93 13.78 6.95
CA PRO A 15 -15.34 13.94 6.59
C PRO A 15 -15.58 14.75 5.31
N GLU A 16 -14.76 15.80 5.10
CA GLU A 16 -14.84 16.62 3.89
C GLU A 16 -14.40 15.82 2.66
N LYS A 17 -13.33 15.04 2.80
CA LYS A 17 -12.83 14.15 1.74
C LYS A 17 -13.87 13.11 1.37
N LEU A 18 -14.51 12.44 2.34
CA LEU A 18 -15.54 11.43 2.10
C LEU A 18 -16.72 12.01 1.35
N SER A 19 -17.20 13.19 1.75
CA SER A 19 -18.28 13.88 1.07
C SER A 19 -17.95 14.21 -0.38
N ALA A 20 -16.73 14.69 -0.66
CA ALA A 20 -16.26 15.01 -2.00
C ALA A 20 -16.10 13.75 -2.87
N ILE A 21 -15.56 12.66 -2.32
CA ILE A 21 -15.35 11.39 -3.00
C ILE A 21 -16.70 10.76 -3.39
N ALA A 22 -17.65 10.73 -2.46
CA ALA A 22 -18.99 10.23 -2.72
C ALA A 22 -19.72 11.06 -3.80
N ALA A 23 -19.61 12.38 -3.72
CA ALA A 23 -20.20 13.29 -4.73
C ALA A 23 -19.56 13.13 -6.11
N ALA A 24 -18.28 12.73 -6.19
CA ALA A 24 -17.59 12.44 -7.44
C ALA A 24 -17.94 11.06 -8.03
N GLY A 25 -18.69 10.23 -7.33
CA GLY A 25 -19.18 8.94 -7.80
C GLY A 25 -18.17 7.79 -7.74
N PHE A 26 -17.18 7.87 -6.87
CA PHE A 26 -16.30 6.72 -6.58
C PHE A 26 -17.06 5.66 -5.77
N ASP A 27 -16.65 4.40 -5.94
CA ASP A 27 -17.20 3.26 -5.18
C ASP A 27 -16.56 3.12 -3.79
N GLY A 28 -15.36 3.69 -3.59
CA GLY A 28 -14.66 3.57 -2.32
C GLY A 28 -13.44 4.46 -2.19
N ILE A 29 -12.74 4.24 -1.09
CA ILE A 29 -11.51 4.96 -0.73
C ILE A 29 -10.35 3.99 -0.48
N GLU A 30 -9.15 4.52 -0.64
CA GLU A 30 -7.93 3.97 -0.07
C GLU A 30 -7.60 4.87 1.13
N ILE A 31 -7.83 4.35 2.34
CA ILE A 31 -7.70 5.18 3.54
C ILE A 31 -6.23 5.39 3.89
N PHE A 32 -5.81 6.66 3.91
CA PHE A 32 -4.49 7.05 4.36
C PHE A 32 -4.42 7.06 5.88
N GLU A 33 -3.44 6.39 6.45
CA GLU A 33 -3.31 6.21 7.90
C GLU A 33 -3.33 7.54 8.69
N GLN A 34 -2.72 8.60 8.16
CA GLN A 34 -2.71 9.89 8.85
C GLN A 34 -4.11 10.53 8.91
N ASP A 35 -4.93 10.35 7.88
CA ASP A 35 -6.32 10.84 7.90
C ASP A 35 -7.15 10.07 8.93
N PHE A 36 -6.90 8.77 9.06
CA PHE A 36 -7.50 7.94 10.09
C PHE A 36 -7.09 8.37 11.51
N ILE A 37 -5.77 8.61 11.74
CA ILE A 37 -5.25 9.02 13.05
C ILE A 37 -5.72 10.42 13.44
N ALA A 38 -5.88 11.31 12.46
CA ALA A 38 -6.33 12.69 12.70
C ALA A 38 -7.83 12.78 13.03
N TYR A 39 -8.61 11.74 12.70
CA TYR A 39 -10.04 11.71 13.00
C TYR A 39 -10.27 11.40 14.49
N ASP A 40 -11.13 12.18 15.15
CA ASP A 40 -11.52 11.97 16.55
C ASP A 40 -12.60 10.88 16.64
N GLY A 41 -12.16 9.63 16.67
CA GLY A 41 -13.05 8.48 16.75
C GLY A 41 -12.31 7.15 16.76
N THR A 42 -13.01 6.09 17.11
CA THR A 42 -12.49 4.71 17.05
C THR A 42 -12.39 4.21 15.61
N PRO A 43 -11.56 3.19 15.32
CA PRO A 43 -11.51 2.59 13.98
C PRO A 43 -12.88 2.14 13.47
N ARG A 44 -13.71 1.59 14.33
CA ARG A 44 -15.08 1.16 14.02
C ARG A 44 -15.97 2.32 13.59
N GLU A 45 -15.89 3.46 14.30
CA GLU A 45 -16.65 4.67 13.96
C GLU A 45 -16.18 5.26 12.64
N VAL A 46 -14.87 5.29 12.38
CA VAL A 46 -14.33 5.71 11.07
C VAL A 46 -14.87 4.80 9.96
N GLY A 47 -14.78 3.49 10.12
CA GLY A 47 -15.32 2.54 9.15
C GLY A 47 -16.81 2.71 8.90
N GLN A 48 -17.59 2.98 9.95
CA GLN A 48 -19.02 3.27 9.82
C GLN A 48 -19.24 4.59 9.08
N HIS A 49 -18.48 5.62 9.40
CA HIS A 49 -18.58 6.93 8.75
C HIS A 49 -18.32 6.86 7.23
N VAL A 50 -17.34 6.05 6.81
CA VAL A 50 -17.10 5.79 5.38
C VAL A 50 -18.32 5.11 4.74
N ARG A 51 -18.86 4.08 5.37
CA ARG A 51 -20.06 3.37 4.86
C ARG A 51 -21.31 4.24 4.81
N ASP A 52 -21.47 5.17 5.75
CA ASP A 52 -22.60 6.13 5.78
C ASP A 52 -22.57 7.10 4.58
N HIS A 53 -21.40 7.28 3.95
CA HIS A 53 -21.26 8.00 2.67
C HIS A 53 -21.49 7.10 1.44
N GLY A 54 -21.84 5.83 1.64
CA GLY A 54 -22.01 4.86 0.54
C GLY A 54 -20.70 4.40 -0.08
N LEU A 55 -19.57 4.54 0.64
CA LEU A 55 -18.23 4.17 0.18
C LEU A 55 -17.73 2.90 0.87
N ASP A 56 -16.95 2.10 0.12
CA ASP A 56 -16.17 0.99 0.70
C ASP A 56 -14.75 1.47 1.07
N ILE A 57 -14.13 0.87 2.09
CA ILE A 57 -12.68 1.00 2.30
C ILE A 57 -12.02 -0.14 1.53
N MET A 58 -11.35 0.19 0.43
CA MET A 58 -10.76 -0.82 -0.46
C MET A 58 -9.31 -1.16 -0.12
N LEU A 59 -8.60 -0.23 0.55
CA LEU A 59 -7.19 -0.38 0.88
C LEU A 59 -6.85 0.45 2.11
N PHE A 60 -6.05 -0.12 3.02
CA PHE A 60 -5.40 0.60 4.12
C PHE A 60 -3.96 0.90 3.76
N GLN A 61 -3.53 2.16 3.82
CA GLN A 61 -2.22 2.59 3.38
C GLN A 61 -1.61 3.73 4.20
N PRO A 62 -0.26 3.87 4.14
CA PRO A 62 0.73 2.88 3.72
C PRO A 62 1.31 2.11 4.91
N PHE A 63 1.75 0.87 4.71
CA PHE A 63 2.63 0.19 5.65
C PHE A 63 4.06 0.23 5.09
N ARG A 64 4.95 0.94 5.79
CA ARG A 64 6.30 1.26 5.33
C ARG A 64 7.35 0.55 6.17
N ASP A 65 8.55 0.39 5.57
CA ASP A 65 9.74 -0.10 6.26
C ASP A 65 9.48 -1.46 6.92
N PHE A 66 9.17 -2.44 6.09
CA PHE A 66 8.87 -3.78 6.54
C PHE A 66 9.94 -4.80 6.15
N GLU A 67 10.17 -5.01 4.83
CA GLU A 67 11.05 -6.06 4.34
C GLU A 67 12.53 -5.71 4.47
N GLY A 68 13.36 -6.76 4.57
CA GLY A 68 14.82 -6.65 4.56
C GLY A 68 15.45 -6.11 5.83
N LEU A 69 14.68 -5.99 6.90
CA LEU A 69 15.21 -5.46 8.16
C LEU A 69 16.02 -6.50 8.94
N PRO A 70 17.16 -6.11 9.58
CA PRO A 70 17.83 -6.95 10.55
C PRO A 70 17.09 -6.99 11.88
N GLU A 71 17.46 -7.91 12.78
CA GLU A 71 16.97 -7.84 14.17
C GLU A 71 17.65 -6.66 14.93
N PRO A 72 16.96 -6.00 15.86
CA PRO A 72 15.57 -6.24 16.30
C PRO A 72 14.50 -5.53 15.48
N GLU A 73 14.85 -4.79 14.44
CA GLU A 73 13.91 -4.01 13.62
C GLU A 73 12.89 -4.91 12.91
N ARG A 74 13.31 -6.09 12.47
CA ARG A 74 12.45 -7.09 11.85
C ARG A 74 11.33 -7.52 12.80
N THR A 75 11.66 -7.92 14.02
CA THR A 75 10.66 -8.26 15.04
C THR A 75 9.67 -7.12 15.28
N ARG A 76 10.16 -5.88 15.40
CA ARG A 76 9.31 -4.69 15.59
C ARG A 76 8.39 -4.43 14.40
N ALA A 77 8.84 -4.70 13.17
CA ALA A 77 8.00 -4.55 11.98
C ALA A 77 6.84 -5.54 11.99
N PHE A 78 7.04 -6.78 12.41
CA PHE A 78 5.96 -7.75 12.58
C PHE A 78 4.98 -7.37 13.71
N GLU A 79 5.46 -6.84 14.82
CA GLU A 79 4.57 -6.35 15.89
C GLU A 79 3.74 -5.14 15.40
N ARG A 80 4.32 -4.23 14.62
CA ARG A 80 3.57 -3.15 13.97
C ARG A 80 2.50 -3.69 13.02
N ALA A 81 2.81 -4.74 12.25
CA ALA A 81 1.85 -5.35 11.33
C ALA A 81 0.64 -5.92 12.08
N LYS A 82 0.86 -6.64 13.20
CA LYS A 82 -0.24 -7.14 14.04
C LYS A 82 -1.16 -6.03 14.52
N CYS A 83 -0.60 -4.95 15.06
CA CYS A 83 -1.40 -3.80 15.50
C CYS A 83 -2.20 -3.19 14.33
N LYS A 84 -1.63 -3.14 13.12
CA LYS A 84 -2.37 -2.67 11.93
C LYS A 84 -3.52 -3.60 11.57
N PHE A 85 -3.30 -4.91 11.61
CA PHE A 85 -4.35 -5.89 11.30
C PHE A 85 -5.52 -5.80 12.27
N ASP A 86 -5.26 -5.56 13.56
CA ASP A 86 -6.31 -5.34 14.56
C ASP A 86 -7.14 -4.08 14.22
N VAL A 87 -6.48 -2.98 13.87
CA VAL A 87 -7.14 -1.74 13.43
C VAL A 87 -7.94 -1.96 12.15
N MET A 88 -7.39 -2.66 11.17
CA MET A 88 -8.05 -2.97 9.91
C MET A 88 -9.31 -3.82 10.11
N GLY A 89 -9.27 -4.78 11.03
CA GLY A 89 -10.44 -5.58 11.41
C GLY A 89 -11.58 -4.73 11.96
N GLU A 90 -11.28 -3.71 12.77
CA GLU A 90 -12.29 -2.78 13.28
C GLU A 90 -12.79 -1.79 12.23
N LEU A 91 -11.93 -1.31 11.33
CA LEU A 91 -12.29 -0.46 10.19
C LEU A 91 -13.19 -1.20 9.18
N GLY A 92 -12.99 -2.51 9.05
CA GLY A 92 -13.66 -3.35 8.07
C GLY A 92 -12.99 -3.31 6.69
N VAL A 93 -11.65 -3.32 6.66
CA VAL A 93 -10.82 -3.42 5.45
C VAL A 93 -9.90 -4.62 5.53
N ASP A 94 -9.75 -5.35 4.43
CA ASP A 94 -9.00 -6.61 4.37
C ASP A 94 -7.73 -6.54 3.50
N LEU A 95 -7.39 -5.38 2.95
CA LEU A 95 -6.22 -5.21 2.10
C LEU A 95 -5.30 -4.11 2.64
N MET A 96 -4.01 -4.44 2.82
CA MET A 96 -2.97 -3.51 3.25
C MET A 96 -1.95 -3.26 2.15
N LEU A 97 -1.66 -1.99 1.86
CA LEU A 97 -0.52 -1.61 1.01
C LEU A 97 0.77 -1.67 1.81
N VAL A 98 1.71 -2.50 1.37
CA VAL A 98 3.08 -2.56 1.86
C VAL A 98 4.00 -1.96 0.83
N CYS A 99 4.58 -0.81 1.15
CA CYS A 99 5.56 -0.14 0.30
C CYS A 99 6.95 -0.73 0.48
N SER A 100 7.72 -0.79 -0.58
CA SER A 100 9.14 -1.17 -0.50
C SER A 100 9.91 -0.27 0.46
N SER A 101 10.82 -0.87 1.23
CA SER A 101 11.48 -0.24 2.37
C SER A 101 12.43 0.89 1.97
N LEU A 102 12.42 1.95 2.79
CA LEU A 102 13.35 3.08 2.78
C LEU A 102 14.22 3.12 4.05
N HIS A 103 14.04 2.14 4.93
CA HIS A 103 14.70 2.13 6.23
C HIS A 103 16.24 2.11 6.06
N PRO A 104 16.99 2.94 6.81
CA PRO A 104 18.46 3.06 6.61
C PRO A 104 19.23 1.77 6.94
N LYS A 105 18.62 0.83 7.66
CA LYS A 105 19.21 -0.47 7.98
C LYS A 105 18.71 -1.60 7.08
N VAL A 106 17.91 -1.31 6.04
CA VAL A 106 17.42 -2.36 5.16
C VAL A 106 18.58 -3.07 4.49
N ILE A 107 18.49 -4.39 4.42
CA ILE A 107 19.45 -5.26 3.73
C ILE A 107 18.77 -5.76 2.46
N GLY A 108 19.33 -5.43 1.31
CA GLY A 108 18.78 -5.84 0.03
C GLY A 108 18.83 -7.35 -0.20
N GLY A 109 18.12 -7.79 -1.21
CA GLY A 109 18.05 -9.16 -1.68
C GLY A 109 16.62 -9.62 -1.89
N ILE A 110 16.34 -10.11 -3.10
CA ILE A 110 15.01 -10.59 -3.51
C ILE A 110 14.53 -11.74 -2.62
N ASP A 111 15.40 -12.72 -2.35
CA ASP A 111 15.05 -13.88 -1.52
C ASP A 111 14.69 -13.47 -0.10
N ARG A 112 15.48 -12.56 0.51
CA ARG A 112 15.18 -12.04 1.84
C ARG A 112 13.84 -11.33 1.91
N ALA A 113 13.57 -10.46 0.95
CA ALA A 113 12.30 -9.75 0.88
C ALA A 113 11.12 -10.72 0.65
N ALA A 114 11.33 -11.74 -0.15
CA ALA A 114 10.34 -12.79 -0.39
C ALA A 114 10.05 -13.60 0.88
N ASP A 115 11.07 -14.00 1.63
CA ASP A 115 10.93 -14.71 2.92
C ASP A 115 10.15 -13.84 3.92
N ASP A 116 10.45 -12.54 3.99
CA ASP A 116 9.75 -11.61 4.87
C ASP A 116 8.28 -11.43 4.45
N LEU A 117 7.99 -11.32 3.15
CA LEU A 117 6.62 -11.22 2.66
C LEU A 117 5.84 -12.54 2.82
N HIS A 118 6.49 -13.70 2.64
CA HIS A 118 5.88 -14.98 2.95
C HIS A 118 5.44 -15.05 4.42
N ALA A 119 6.34 -14.72 5.34
CA ALA A 119 6.05 -14.70 6.77
C ALA A 119 4.97 -13.67 7.14
N LEU A 120 4.93 -12.52 6.45
CA LEU A 120 3.86 -11.54 6.62
C LEU A 120 2.51 -12.07 6.09
N GLY A 121 2.53 -12.79 4.97
CA GLY A 121 1.36 -13.46 4.41
C GLY A 121 0.77 -14.49 5.37
N GLU A 122 1.61 -15.30 6.00
CA GLU A 122 1.20 -16.26 7.06
C GLU A 122 0.53 -15.53 8.24
N LEU A 123 1.09 -14.42 8.68
CA LEU A 123 0.51 -13.61 9.75
C LEU A 123 -0.81 -12.98 9.29
N ALA A 124 -0.86 -12.41 8.09
CA ALA A 124 -2.03 -11.76 7.51
C ALA A 124 -3.20 -12.73 7.33
N SER A 125 -2.92 -13.98 6.93
CA SER A 125 -3.94 -15.02 6.77
C SER A 125 -4.71 -15.32 8.05
N GLN A 126 -4.03 -15.28 9.21
CA GLN A 126 -4.62 -15.49 10.53
C GLN A 126 -5.59 -14.37 10.93
N HIS A 127 -5.45 -13.19 10.33
CA HIS A 127 -6.29 -12.01 10.55
C HIS A 127 -7.30 -11.76 9.41
N GLY A 128 -7.35 -12.62 8.40
CA GLY A 128 -8.19 -12.42 7.23
C GLY A 128 -7.78 -11.24 6.35
N VAL A 129 -6.50 -10.84 6.42
CA VAL A 129 -5.93 -9.70 5.68
C VAL A 129 -5.14 -10.21 4.48
N ARG A 130 -5.14 -9.43 3.41
CA ARG A 130 -4.28 -9.60 2.23
C ARG A 130 -3.24 -8.48 2.17
N ILE A 131 -2.10 -8.79 1.59
CA ILE A 131 -0.96 -7.89 1.44
C ILE A 131 -0.80 -7.54 -0.04
N GLY A 132 -0.82 -6.27 -0.36
CA GLY A 132 -0.42 -5.76 -1.65
C GLY A 132 0.96 -5.12 -1.57
N TYR A 133 1.97 -5.72 -2.20
CA TYR A 133 3.33 -5.21 -2.20
C TYR A 133 3.57 -4.28 -3.37
N GLU A 134 4.14 -3.11 -3.11
CA GLU A 134 4.38 -2.06 -4.09
C GLU A 134 5.83 -1.61 -4.10
N ALA A 135 6.43 -1.53 -5.29
CA ALA A 135 7.75 -0.90 -5.48
C ALA A 135 7.61 0.62 -5.58
N LEU A 136 8.11 1.33 -4.58
CA LEU A 136 8.26 2.79 -4.66
C LEU A 136 9.40 3.15 -5.63
N ALA A 137 9.21 4.17 -6.49
CA ALA A 137 10.24 4.64 -7.41
C ALA A 137 11.56 5.04 -6.73
N TRP A 138 11.49 5.36 -5.45
CA TRP A 138 12.62 5.73 -4.58
C TRP A 138 12.93 4.70 -3.50
N GLY A 139 12.40 3.48 -3.61
CA GLY A 139 12.73 2.37 -2.70
C GLY A 139 14.23 2.11 -2.63
N ALA A 140 14.74 1.76 -1.46
CA ALA A 140 16.19 1.63 -1.24
C ALA A 140 16.82 0.52 -2.09
N TYR A 141 16.14 -0.62 -2.23
CA TYR A 141 16.59 -1.76 -3.01
C TYR A 141 15.54 -2.20 -4.03
N VAL A 142 14.27 -2.17 -3.66
CA VAL A 142 13.15 -2.54 -4.53
C VAL A 142 12.49 -1.25 -5.01
N ASN A 143 12.76 -0.87 -6.24
CA ASN A 143 12.25 0.36 -6.86
C ASN A 143 11.75 0.15 -8.30
N ASP A 144 11.51 -1.11 -8.65
CA ASP A 144 11.05 -1.56 -9.95
C ASP A 144 9.93 -2.60 -9.74
N HIS A 145 8.82 -2.44 -10.44
CA HIS A 145 7.69 -3.37 -10.32
C HIS A 145 8.06 -4.81 -10.73
N ARG A 146 9.12 -5.00 -11.54
CA ARG A 146 9.62 -6.32 -11.92
C ARG A 146 10.29 -7.03 -10.75
N ASP A 147 11.06 -6.30 -9.94
CA ASP A 147 11.67 -6.83 -8.72
C ASP A 147 10.58 -7.12 -7.67
N ALA A 148 9.61 -6.22 -7.52
CA ALA A 148 8.46 -6.45 -6.64
C ALA A 148 7.67 -7.68 -7.07
N TRP A 149 7.44 -7.88 -8.37
CA TRP A 149 6.81 -9.09 -8.88
C TRP A 149 7.62 -10.35 -8.58
N GLU A 150 8.93 -10.33 -8.80
CA GLU A 150 9.79 -11.47 -8.51
C GLU A 150 9.78 -11.83 -7.01
N ILE A 151 9.72 -10.83 -6.13
CA ILE A 151 9.57 -11.02 -4.69
C ILE A 151 8.22 -11.67 -4.35
N VAL A 152 7.11 -11.14 -4.88
CA VAL A 152 5.77 -11.71 -4.69
C VAL A 152 5.69 -13.15 -5.21
N ARG A 153 6.28 -13.40 -6.38
CA ARG A 153 6.32 -14.73 -6.99
C ARG A 153 7.11 -15.74 -6.13
N ARG A 154 8.22 -15.32 -5.51
CA ARG A 154 9.03 -16.17 -4.62
C ARG A 154 8.42 -16.30 -3.23
N ALA A 155 7.75 -15.28 -2.75
CA ALA A 155 6.99 -15.37 -1.50
C ALA A 155 5.93 -16.49 -1.57
N ASP A 156 5.36 -16.72 -2.75
CA ASP A 156 4.46 -17.84 -3.05
C ASP A 156 3.40 -18.06 -1.97
N HIS A 157 2.64 -16.99 -1.69
CA HIS A 157 1.62 -17.00 -0.65
C HIS A 157 0.29 -16.43 -1.18
N ASP A 158 -0.84 -17.07 -0.85
CA ASP A 158 -2.15 -16.69 -1.37
C ASP A 158 -2.64 -15.34 -0.85
N HIS A 159 -2.18 -14.92 0.32
CA HIS A 159 -2.49 -13.62 0.91
C HIS A 159 -1.51 -12.51 0.49
N VAL A 160 -0.57 -12.78 -0.44
CA VAL A 160 0.39 -11.79 -0.93
C VAL A 160 0.22 -11.62 -2.43
N GLY A 161 0.09 -10.39 -2.88
CA GLY A 161 0.02 -10.03 -4.29
C GLY A 161 0.73 -8.72 -4.57
N LEU A 162 0.69 -8.31 -5.84
CA LEU A 162 1.35 -7.10 -6.33
C LEU A 162 0.37 -5.94 -6.44
N ILE A 163 0.79 -4.76 -6.01
CA ILE A 163 0.18 -3.49 -6.40
C ILE A 163 1.09 -2.82 -7.44
N VAL A 164 0.50 -2.41 -8.55
CA VAL A 164 1.21 -1.73 -9.64
C VAL A 164 0.70 -0.30 -9.71
N ASP A 165 1.54 0.65 -9.31
CA ASP A 165 1.26 2.08 -9.47
C ASP A 165 1.95 2.61 -10.74
N SER A 166 1.13 3.22 -11.61
CA SER A 166 1.60 3.85 -12.84
C SER A 166 2.57 5.00 -12.57
N PHE A 167 2.41 5.73 -11.46
CA PHE A 167 3.33 6.80 -11.07
C PHE A 167 4.75 6.27 -10.87
N HIS A 168 4.91 5.18 -10.11
CA HIS A 168 6.22 4.60 -9.84
C HIS A 168 6.83 3.96 -11.09
N THR A 169 6.02 3.29 -11.90
CA THR A 169 6.45 2.69 -13.17
C THR A 169 6.95 3.74 -14.16
N LEU A 170 6.15 4.78 -14.40
CA LEU A 170 6.47 5.84 -15.37
C LEU A 170 7.55 6.79 -14.84
N GLY A 171 7.52 7.10 -13.53
CA GLY A 171 8.55 7.93 -12.88
C GLY A 171 9.97 7.35 -12.97
N ARG A 172 10.07 6.02 -13.10
CA ARG A 172 11.34 5.31 -13.38
C ARG A 172 11.60 5.08 -14.85
N SER A 173 10.75 5.59 -15.75
CA SER A 173 10.83 5.35 -17.20
C SER A 173 10.83 3.86 -17.55
N LEU A 174 10.13 3.03 -16.77
CA LEU A 174 10.00 1.60 -17.03
C LEU A 174 8.91 1.35 -18.07
N SER A 175 9.15 0.36 -18.94
CA SER A 175 8.13 -0.07 -19.90
C SER A 175 6.99 -0.78 -19.15
N PRO A 176 5.72 -0.42 -19.39
CA PRO A 176 4.58 -1.15 -18.84
C PRO A 176 4.37 -2.53 -19.51
N ASP A 177 5.11 -2.86 -20.56
CA ASP A 177 4.94 -4.13 -21.29
C ASP A 177 5.22 -5.36 -20.40
N SER A 178 6.16 -5.23 -19.45
CA SER A 178 6.47 -6.29 -18.50
C SER A 178 5.29 -6.64 -17.57
N ILE A 179 4.35 -5.72 -17.34
CA ILE A 179 3.16 -5.96 -16.53
C ILE A 179 2.26 -7.01 -17.19
N ARG A 180 2.23 -7.07 -18.52
CA ARG A 180 1.42 -8.04 -19.28
C ARG A 180 1.79 -9.51 -19.01
N SER A 181 3.01 -9.76 -18.57
CA SER A 181 3.48 -11.10 -18.23
C SER A 181 3.13 -11.54 -16.82
N ILE A 182 2.61 -10.63 -15.98
CA ILE A 182 2.22 -10.92 -14.61
C ILE A 182 0.81 -11.52 -14.61
N PRO A 183 0.58 -12.67 -13.96
CA PRO A 183 -0.76 -13.24 -13.83
C PRO A 183 -1.73 -12.25 -13.20
N GLY A 184 -2.90 -12.09 -13.82
CA GLY A 184 -3.86 -11.06 -13.40
C GLY A 184 -4.44 -11.27 -12.00
N ASP A 185 -4.49 -12.52 -11.52
CA ASP A 185 -4.90 -12.90 -10.17
C ASP A 185 -3.87 -12.51 -9.10
N LYS A 186 -2.64 -12.24 -9.50
CA LYS A 186 -1.56 -11.75 -8.62
C LYS A 186 -1.46 -10.21 -8.57
N ILE A 187 -2.12 -9.50 -9.47
CA ILE A 187 -2.26 -8.04 -9.40
C ILE A 187 -3.53 -7.72 -8.61
N ILE A 188 -3.36 -7.32 -7.35
CA ILE A 188 -4.50 -7.08 -6.45
C ILE A 188 -5.18 -5.76 -6.79
N VAL A 189 -4.40 -4.69 -7.01
CA VAL A 189 -4.89 -3.36 -7.36
C VAL A 189 -3.98 -2.75 -8.41
N PRO A 190 -4.51 -2.35 -9.57
CA PRO A 190 -3.82 -1.42 -10.45
C PRO A 190 -4.12 0.01 -9.99
N LEU A 191 -3.13 0.72 -9.48
CA LEU A 191 -3.24 2.14 -9.15
C LEU A 191 -2.91 2.99 -10.38
N TYR A 192 -3.84 3.88 -10.72
CA TYR A 192 -3.65 4.88 -11.78
C TYR A 192 -3.63 6.26 -11.14
N LEU A 193 -2.45 6.74 -10.75
CA LEU A 193 -2.32 8.14 -10.37
C LEU A 193 -2.44 8.99 -11.64
N MET A 194 -3.40 9.88 -11.69
CA MET A 194 -3.49 10.87 -12.76
C MET A 194 -2.31 11.84 -12.64
N LEU A 195 -1.33 11.68 -13.51
CA LEU A 195 -0.17 12.54 -13.69
C LEU A 195 -0.60 13.91 -14.25
N GLY A 196 -1.32 14.70 -13.46
CA GLY A 196 -1.85 15.98 -13.93
C GLY A 196 -1.10 17.22 -13.48
N ILE A 197 -0.39 17.25 -12.36
CA ILE A 197 0.00 18.57 -11.79
C ILE A 197 1.37 18.64 -11.08
N CYS A 198 2.15 17.59 -10.89
CA CYS A 198 3.27 17.66 -9.92
C CYS A 198 4.70 17.37 -10.41
N PHE A 199 4.98 17.21 -11.69
CA PHE A 199 6.38 16.98 -12.13
C PHE A 199 7.30 18.20 -12.02
N ASP A 200 6.77 19.43 -11.98
CA ASP A 200 7.59 20.65 -11.95
C ASP A 200 8.13 21.05 -10.55
N LYS A 201 7.79 20.35 -9.50
CA LYS A 201 8.19 20.73 -8.12
C LYS A 201 8.87 19.67 -7.28
N MET A 202 9.05 18.45 -7.74
CA MET A 202 9.85 17.47 -7.02
C MET A 202 11.32 17.57 -7.45
N ASN A 203 12.00 18.62 -7.05
CA ASN A 203 13.45 18.59 -6.89
C ASN A 203 13.73 17.65 -5.73
N TYR A 204 13.94 16.38 -6.03
CA TYR A 204 14.59 15.48 -5.08
C TYR A 204 16.00 16.04 -4.89
N GLY A 205 16.16 16.81 -3.81
CA GLY A 205 17.47 17.27 -3.40
C GLY A 205 18.39 16.07 -3.29
N ALA A 206 19.39 16.04 -4.15
CA ALA A 206 20.54 15.18 -3.96
C ALA A 206 21.12 15.54 -2.60
N ALA A 207 20.90 14.67 -1.61
CA ALA A 207 21.65 14.72 -0.38
C ALA A 207 23.07 14.25 -0.72
N ASN A 208 24.01 15.21 -0.71
CA ASN A 208 25.43 14.96 -0.66
C ASN A 208 25.80 14.24 0.65
#